data_aefd4ad134f6c73a7623fecb034c7fc1
#
_entry.id   aefd4ad134f6c73a7623fecb034c7fc1
#
_cell.length_a   1.000
_cell.length_b   1.000
_cell.length_c   1.000
_cell.angle_alpha   90.00
_cell.angle_beta   90.00
_cell.angle_gamma   90.00
#
_symmetry.space_group_name_H-M   'P 1'
#
loop_
_entity.id
_entity.type
_entity.pdbx_description
1 polymer ?
#
loop_
_entity_poly.entity_id
_entity_poly.type
_entity_poly.pdbx_seq_one_letter_code
_entity_poly.pdbx_strand_id
1 'polypeptide(L)'
;MLVRRGNARAIENTGVGPLATRIDEIVTARVRVYKTVAGSLRATAALYPTENELVGAANRSLHLKMLQCSRQFEPELSCLDEREHVAVSEACNMLLMMESIHVLHHRRGLSFDTIADVLSGALTKILTPES
;
A
#
# COMPACT_ATOMS: atom_id res chain seq x y z
N MET A 1 13.81 -6.00 18.55
CA MET A 1 14.15 -4.98 17.93
C MET A 1 14.82 -5.09 16.65
N LEU A 2 15.74 -5.95 16.50
CA LEU A 2 16.36 -6.14 15.25
C LEU A 2 15.38 -6.54 14.18
N VAL A 3 14.43 -7.33 14.58
CA VAL A 3 13.39 -7.75 13.66
C VAL A 3 12.64 -6.57 13.12
N ARG A 4 12.41 -5.61 13.97
CA ARG A 4 11.71 -4.45 13.55
C ARG A 4 12.46 -3.70 12.50
N ARG A 5 13.78 -3.63 12.60
CA ARG A 5 14.55 -2.99 11.59
C ARG A 5 14.52 -3.75 10.30
N GLY A 6 14.61 -5.06 10.37
CA GLY A 6 14.54 -5.90 9.19
C GLY A 6 13.23 -5.75 8.48
N ASN A 7 12.19 -5.41 9.22
CA ASN A 7 10.87 -5.16 8.66
C ASN A 7 10.55 -3.69 8.70
N ALA A 8 11.47 -2.89 8.21
CA ALA A 8 11.31 -1.45 8.25
C ALA A 8 10.03 -0.99 7.59
N ARG A 9 9.52 -1.78 6.68
CA ARG A 9 8.29 -1.48 6.00
C ARG A 9 7.07 -2.05 6.69
N ALA A 10 7.27 -2.81 7.75
CA ALA A 10 6.14 -3.37 8.48
C ALA A 10 5.50 -2.26 9.30
N ILE A 11 4.19 -2.33 9.42
CA ILE A 11 3.42 -1.36 10.17
C ILE A 11 3.16 -1.91 11.55
N GLU A 12 3.57 -1.16 12.57
CA GLU A 12 3.30 -1.54 13.94
C GLU A 12 1.87 -1.18 14.29
N ASN A 13 1.30 -1.93 15.21
CA ASN A 13 -0.05 -1.65 15.70
C ASN A 13 -1.08 -1.57 14.56
N THR A 14 -0.97 -2.52 13.64
CA THR A 14 -1.87 -2.57 12.49
C THR A 14 -3.33 -2.54 12.94
N GLY A 15 -4.09 -1.61 12.39
CA GLY A 15 -5.51 -1.49 12.71
C GLY A 15 -5.80 -0.79 14.01
N VAL A 16 -4.79 -0.26 14.70
CA VAL A 16 -4.93 0.38 16.00
C VAL A 16 -4.66 1.86 15.89
N GLY A 17 -5.47 2.67 16.56
CA GLY A 17 -5.28 4.10 16.62
C GLY A 17 -6.16 4.87 15.66
N PRO A 18 -6.01 6.21 15.64
CA PRO A 18 -6.83 7.06 14.78
C PRO A 18 -6.64 6.73 13.30
N LEU A 19 -7.70 6.89 12.53
CA LEU A 19 -7.65 6.62 11.09
C LEU A 19 -6.56 7.42 10.38
N ALA A 20 -6.44 8.70 10.71
CA ALA A 20 -5.42 9.54 10.06
C ALA A 20 -4.01 8.99 10.25
N THR A 21 -3.71 8.50 11.45
CA THR A 21 -2.41 7.91 11.74
C THR A 21 -2.21 6.62 10.94
N ARG A 22 -3.24 5.78 10.88
CA ARG A 22 -3.14 4.52 10.14
C ARG A 22 -2.97 4.75 8.64
N ILE A 23 -3.63 5.77 8.10
CA ILE A 23 -3.45 6.14 6.69
C ILE A 23 -2.02 6.60 6.46
N ASP A 24 -1.52 7.47 7.32
CA ASP A 24 -0.17 7.98 7.18
C ASP A 24 0.86 6.85 7.23
N GLU A 25 0.68 5.90 8.14
CA GLU A 25 1.61 4.79 8.27
C GLU A 25 1.68 3.94 7.00
N ILE A 26 0.53 3.57 6.45
CA ILE A 26 0.54 2.69 5.29
C ILE A 26 1.01 3.42 4.02
N VAL A 27 0.64 4.68 3.86
CA VAL A 27 1.09 5.48 2.72
C VAL A 27 2.61 5.64 2.78
N THR A 28 3.13 6.01 3.94
CA THR A 28 4.57 6.18 4.12
C THR A 28 5.31 4.88 3.82
N ALA A 29 4.78 3.76 4.31
CA ALA A 29 5.39 2.46 4.08
C ALA A 29 5.41 2.10 2.60
N ARG A 30 4.31 2.34 1.88
CA ARG A 30 4.23 1.99 0.47
C ARG A 30 5.14 2.87 -0.39
N VAL A 31 5.22 4.16 -0.08
CA VAL A 31 6.13 5.06 -0.80
C VAL A 31 7.58 4.63 -0.58
N ARG A 32 7.90 4.27 0.66
CA ARG A 32 9.26 3.81 0.97
C ARG A 32 9.63 2.54 0.19
N VAL A 33 8.71 1.59 0.14
CA VAL A 33 8.94 0.36 -0.63
C VAL A 33 9.12 0.68 -2.11
N TYR A 34 8.31 1.57 -2.65
CA TYR A 34 8.44 1.96 -4.05
C TYR A 34 9.83 2.54 -4.34
N LYS A 35 10.32 3.44 -3.49
CA LYS A 35 11.65 4.02 -3.68
C LYS A 35 12.73 2.95 -3.71
N THR A 36 12.61 1.97 -2.82
CA THR A 36 13.58 0.89 -2.73
C THR A 36 13.53 0.01 -3.98
N VAL A 37 12.32 -0.39 -4.39
CA VAL A 37 12.15 -1.28 -5.53
C VAL A 37 12.54 -0.60 -6.83
N ALA A 38 12.17 0.67 -7.00
CA ALA A 38 12.50 1.39 -8.22
C ALA A 38 14.01 1.46 -8.43
N GLY A 39 14.78 1.53 -7.33
CA GLY A 39 16.23 1.60 -7.43
C GLY A 39 16.88 0.24 -7.70
N SER A 40 16.15 -0.85 -7.51
CA SER A 40 16.74 -2.18 -7.64
C SER A 40 15.95 -3.10 -8.58
N LEU A 41 15.19 -2.52 -9.50
CA LEU A 41 14.35 -3.30 -10.37
C LEU A 41 15.09 -4.34 -11.18
N ARG A 42 16.26 -3.98 -11.73
CA ARG A 42 17.05 -4.91 -12.51
C ARG A 42 17.58 -6.06 -11.66
N ALA A 43 18.04 -5.74 -10.46
CA ALA A 43 18.55 -6.76 -9.54
C ALA A 43 17.44 -7.71 -9.16
N THR A 44 16.25 -7.18 -8.91
CA THR A 44 15.10 -7.99 -8.57
C THR A 44 14.76 -8.96 -9.70
N ALA A 45 14.74 -8.46 -10.93
CA ALA A 45 14.43 -9.30 -12.08
C ALA A 45 15.47 -10.41 -12.26
N ALA A 46 16.72 -10.14 -11.93
CA ALA A 46 17.77 -11.13 -12.06
C ALA A 46 17.62 -12.31 -11.06
N LEU A 47 16.94 -12.09 -9.96
CA LEU A 47 16.69 -13.14 -8.98
C LEU A 47 15.62 -14.13 -9.44
N TYR A 48 14.85 -13.78 -10.47
CA TYR A 48 13.76 -14.62 -10.97
C TYR A 48 13.99 -14.84 -12.47
N PRO A 49 14.86 -15.79 -12.82
CA PRO A 49 15.28 -16.00 -14.21
C PRO A 49 14.18 -16.41 -15.16
N THR A 50 13.08 -16.93 -14.66
CA THR A 50 11.96 -17.26 -15.52
C THR A 50 10.81 -16.28 -15.29
N GLU A 51 10.03 -16.06 -16.34
CA GLU A 51 8.88 -15.19 -16.25
C GLU A 51 7.88 -15.71 -15.22
N ASN A 52 7.68 -17.04 -15.17
CA ASN A 52 6.75 -17.63 -14.21
C ASN A 52 7.18 -17.39 -12.77
N GLU A 53 8.48 -17.47 -12.50
CA GLU A 53 8.98 -17.20 -11.15
C GLU A 53 8.78 -15.75 -10.77
N LEU A 54 9.01 -14.84 -11.70
CA LEU A 54 8.82 -13.42 -11.46
C LEU A 54 7.35 -13.09 -11.19
N VAL A 55 6.45 -13.65 -12.00
CA VAL A 55 5.01 -13.44 -11.81
C VAL A 55 4.56 -14.02 -10.47
N GLY A 56 5.06 -15.20 -10.11
CA GLY A 56 4.72 -15.80 -8.83
C GLY A 56 5.15 -14.95 -7.65
N ALA A 57 6.35 -14.39 -7.72
CA ALA A 57 6.85 -13.52 -6.66
C ALA A 57 6.02 -12.24 -6.57
N ALA A 58 5.66 -11.65 -7.72
CA ALA A 58 4.85 -10.46 -7.75
C ALA A 58 3.45 -10.71 -7.15
N ASN A 59 2.86 -11.86 -7.46
CA ASN A 59 1.55 -12.21 -6.95
C ASN A 59 1.58 -12.40 -5.43
N ARG A 60 2.63 -13.04 -4.91
CA ARG A 60 2.76 -13.20 -3.46
C ARG A 60 2.90 -11.87 -2.76
N SER A 61 3.69 -10.98 -3.34
CA SER A 61 3.89 -9.65 -2.78
C SER A 61 2.58 -8.86 -2.77
N LEU A 62 1.82 -8.93 -3.86
CA LEU A 62 0.54 -8.26 -3.94
C LEU A 62 -0.43 -8.80 -2.89
N HIS A 63 -0.49 -10.12 -2.74
CA HIS A 63 -1.38 -10.74 -1.77
C HIS A 63 -1.08 -10.25 -0.35
N LEU A 64 0.20 -10.20 0.02
CA LEU A 64 0.60 -9.72 1.33
C LEU A 64 0.22 -8.26 1.55
N LYS A 65 0.39 -7.43 0.53
CA LYS A 65 0.02 -6.02 0.62
C LYS A 65 -1.48 -5.83 0.76
N MET A 66 -2.26 -6.63 0.06
CA MET A 66 -3.71 -6.57 0.17
C MET A 66 -4.16 -6.97 1.58
N LEU A 67 -3.53 -7.99 2.14
CA LEU A 67 -3.82 -8.42 3.49
C LEU A 67 -3.45 -7.34 4.51
N GLN A 68 -2.32 -6.71 4.33
CA GLN A 68 -1.89 -5.61 5.19
C GLN A 68 -2.90 -4.46 5.15
N CYS A 69 -3.37 -4.10 3.95
CA CYS A 69 -4.34 -3.04 3.79
C CYS A 69 -5.64 -3.38 4.51
N SER A 70 -6.13 -4.61 4.35
CA SER A 70 -7.36 -5.05 5.01
C SER A 70 -7.25 -4.98 6.52
N ARG A 71 -6.11 -5.36 7.06
CA ARG A 71 -5.90 -5.31 8.51
C ARG A 71 -5.79 -3.88 9.01
N GLN A 72 -5.13 -3.03 8.24
CA GLN A 72 -4.92 -1.65 8.63
C GLN A 72 -6.24 -0.88 8.74
N PHE A 73 -7.20 -1.23 7.89
CA PHE A 73 -8.48 -0.54 7.84
C PHE A 73 -9.66 -1.40 8.28
N GLU A 74 -9.37 -2.46 9.03
CA GLU A 74 -10.40 -3.35 9.53
C GLU A 74 -11.52 -2.63 10.28
N PRO A 75 -11.23 -1.66 11.17
CA PRO A 75 -12.30 -0.97 11.88
C PRO A 75 -13.30 -0.29 10.95
N GLU A 76 -12.82 0.32 9.87
CA GLU A 76 -13.68 0.99 8.91
C GLU A 76 -14.40 0.01 8.00
N LEU A 77 -13.67 -1.01 7.53
CA LEU A 77 -14.24 -1.96 6.59
C LEU A 77 -15.31 -2.83 7.21
N SER A 78 -15.15 -3.19 8.48
CA SER A 78 -16.09 -4.07 9.15
C SER A 78 -17.45 -3.44 9.39
N CYS A 79 -17.55 -2.11 9.25
CA CYS A 79 -18.82 -1.41 9.43
C CYS A 79 -19.65 -1.35 8.14
N LEU A 80 -19.08 -1.81 7.04
CA LEU A 80 -19.73 -1.71 5.72
C LEU A 80 -20.51 -2.99 5.41
N ASP A 81 -21.53 -2.87 4.55
CA ASP A 81 -22.20 -4.06 4.06
C ASP A 81 -21.26 -4.76 3.08
N GLU A 82 -21.64 -5.95 2.65
CA GLU A 82 -20.78 -6.78 1.84
C GLU A 82 -20.35 -6.11 0.53
N ARG A 83 -21.29 -5.47 -0.13
CA ARG A 83 -21.01 -4.81 -1.41
C ARG A 83 -20.09 -3.62 -1.24
N GLU A 84 -20.36 -2.80 -0.24
CA GLU A 84 -19.51 -1.65 0.05
C GLU A 84 -18.13 -2.08 0.52
N HIS A 85 -18.08 -3.16 1.31
CA HIS A 85 -16.80 -3.68 1.78
C HIS A 85 -15.88 -4.01 0.61
N VAL A 86 -16.42 -4.71 -0.40
CA VAL A 86 -15.63 -5.06 -1.58
C VAL A 86 -15.19 -3.80 -2.32
N ALA A 87 -16.12 -2.87 -2.56
CA ALA A 87 -15.82 -1.67 -3.33
C ALA A 87 -14.74 -0.83 -2.65
N VAL A 88 -14.87 -0.61 -1.35
CA VAL A 88 -13.93 0.22 -0.61
C VAL A 88 -12.59 -0.48 -0.47
N SER A 89 -12.59 -1.79 -0.19
CA SER A 89 -11.34 -2.55 -0.08
C SER A 89 -10.56 -2.50 -1.38
N GLU A 90 -11.22 -2.72 -2.51
CA GLU A 90 -10.53 -2.72 -3.79
C GLU A 90 -10.03 -1.34 -4.17
N ALA A 91 -10.79 -0.29 -3.85
CA ALA A 91 -10.35 1.07 -4.09
C ALA A 91 -9.09 1.40 -3.29
N CYS A 92 -9.05 1.00 -2.01
CA CYS A 92 -7.87 1.21 -1.19
C CYS A 92 -6.67 0.45 -1.74
N ASN A 93 -6.88 -0.79 -2.15
CA ASN A 93 -5.81 -1.59 -2.72
C ASN A 93 -5.26 -0.95 -4.00
N MET A 94 -6.14 -0.45 -4.87
CA MET A 94 -5.68 0.21 -6.09
C MET A 94 -4.86 1.45 -5.82
N LEU A 95 -5.30 2.27 -4.86
CA LEU A 95 -4.57 3.48 -4.51
C LEU A 95 -3.17 3.17 -3.97
N LEU A 96 -3.03 2.05 -3.27
CA LEU A 96 -1.78 1.71 -2.61
C LEU A 96 -0.87 0.80 -3.42
N MET A 97 -1.23 0.49 -4.67
CA MET A 97 -0.39 -0.33 -5.53
C MET A 97 0.87 0.41 -5.94
N MET A 98 1.93 -0.35 -6.17
CA MET A 98 3.18 0.21 -6.69
C MET A 98 2.95 0.94 -8.00
N GLU A 99 2.09 0.39 -8.85
CA GLU A 99 1.77 0.98 -10.13
C GLU A 99 1.15 2.37 -9.99
N SER A 100 0.32 2.57 -8.98
CA SER A 100 -0.27 3.88 -8.73
C SER A 100 0.79 4.91 -8.41
N ILE A 101 1.72 4.55 -7.52
CA ILE A 101 2.82 5.42 -7.14
C ILE A 101 3.72 5.68 -8.36
N HIS A 102 3.97 4.64 -9.15
CA HIS A 102 4.80 4.75 -10.33
C HIS A 102 4.21 5.73 -11.34
N VAL A 103 2.92 5.63 -11.60
CA VAL A 103 2.25 6.54 -12.53
C VAL A 103 2.34 7.97 -12.03
N LEU A 104 2.06 8.19 -10.75
CA LEU A 104 2.08 9.53 -10.18
C LEU A 104 3.49 10.13 -10.21
N HIS A 105 4.49 9.32 -9.91
CA HIS A 105 5.86 9.82 -9.86
C HIS A 105 6.51 9.89 -11.23
N HIS A 106 6.48 8.79 -11.98
CA HIS A 106 7.22 8.69 -13.23
C HIS A 106 6.49 9.36 -14.39
N ARG A 107 5.18 9.18 -14.50
CA ARG A 107 4.43 9.73 -15.61
C ARG A 107 3.90 11.13 -15.36
N ARG A 108 3.48 11.39 -14.13
CA ARG A 108 2.91 12.68 -13.78
C ARG A 108 3.94 13.64 -13.19
N GLY A 109 5.12 13.14 -12.84
CA GLY A 109 6.21 13.98 -12.34
C GLY A 109 5.99 14.54 -10.94
N LEU A 110 5.13 13.92 -10.15
CA LEU A 110 4.84 14.43 -8.82
C LEU A 110 5.93 14.04 -7.83
N SER A 111 6.20 14.91 -6.87
CA SER A 111 7.14 14.60 -5.79
C SER A 111 6.53 13.54 -4.88
N PHE A 112 7.38 12.85 -4.12
CA PHE A 112 6.88 11.85 -3.19
C PHE A 112 6.02 12.48 -2.09
N ASP A 113 6.31 13.70 -1.69
CA ASP A 113 5.46 14.39 -0.72
C ASP A 113 4.07 14.63 -1.28
N THR A 114 3.99 15.07 -2.52
CA THR A 114 2.70 15.28 -3.17
C THR A 114 1.95 13.97 -3.35
N ILE A 115 2.65 12.91 -3.72
CA ILE A 115 2.04 11.58 -3.87
C ILE A 115 1.46 11.12 -2.54
N ALA A 116 2.19 11.31 -1.44
CA ALA A 116 1.69 10.95 -0.12
C ALA A 116 0.40 11.72 0.19
N ASP A 117 0.36 13.01 -0.13
CA ASP A 117 -0.83 13.83 0.08
C ASP A 117 -2.00 13.34 -0.76
N VAL A 118 -1.76 12.99 -2.02
CA VAL A 118 -2.81 12.49 -2.91
C VAL A 118 -3.41 11.20 -2.36
N LEU A 119 -2.54 10.25 -2.01
CA LEU A 119 -3.01 8.96 -1.50
C LEU A 119 -3.72 9.11 -0.16
N SER A 120 -3.15 9.91 0.74
CA SER A 120 -3.76 10.12 2.06
C SER A 120 -5.11 10.81 1.94
N GLY A 121 -5.21 11.80 1.08
CA GLY A 121 -6.47 12.52 0.87
C GLY A 121 -7.55 11.62 0.31
N ALA A 122 -7.19 10.81 -0.69
CA ALA A 122 -8.14 9.89 -1.30
C ALA A 122 -8.60 8.82 -0.31
N LEU A 123 -7.66 8.24 0.43
CA LEU A 123 -8.00 7.22 1.42
C LEU A 123 -8.89 7.78 2.52
N THR A 124 -8.61 9.00 2.96
CA THR A 124 -9.43 9.64 3.98
C THR A 124 -10.87 9.77 3.50
N LYS A 125 -11.07 10.20 2.27
CA LYS A 125 -12.42 10.36 1.73
C LYS A 125 -13.15 9.03 1.59
N ILE A 126 -12.45 8.02 1.13
CA ILE A 126 -13.05 6.70 0.91
C ILE A 126 -13.42 6.04 2.23
N LEU A 127 -12.56 6.19 3.23
CA LEU A 127 -12.73 5.48 4.51
C LEU A 127 -13.52 6.24 5.55
N THR A 128 -13.81 7.52 5.29
CA THR A 128 -14.60 8.31 6.24
C THR A 128 -16.07 8.23 5.86
N PRO A 129 -16.94 7.80 6.78
CA PRO A 129 -18.36 7.71 6.47
C PRO A 129 -18.92 9.10 6.15
N GLU A 130 -19.89 9.12 5.25
CA GLU A 130 -20.57 10.36 4.95
C GLU A 130 -21.46 10.74 6.11
N SER A 131 -21.48 12.01 6.42
CA SER A 131 -22.31 12.48 7.52
C SER A 131 -23.69 12.89 7.04
#